data_3b0588db28f5275ea5bbcfda980b2be5
#
_entry.id   3b0588db28f5275ea5bbcfda980b2be5
#
_cell.length_a   1.000
_cell.length_b   1.000
_cell.length_c   1.000
_cell.angle_alpha   90.00
_cell.angle_beta   90.00
_cell.angle_gamma   90.00
#
_symmetry.space_group_name_H-M   'P 1'
#
loop_
_entity.id
_entity.type
_entity.pdbx_description
1 polymer ?
#
loop_
_entity_poly.entity_id
_entity_poly.type
_entity_poly.pdbx_seq_one_letter_code
_entity_poly.pdbx_strand_id
1 'polypeptide(L)'
;MFHTIFQQPDADAVWKQAREVVAFCQEKCPQVADYLEEALHDLLAFTNAPKAVWTKVWSNNPTERLNREIRRRTDVVGIFPNRDAVVRLVGAVLAEQHDDWIQQKRYMSLTSLEQTKTVLLQTRVFDENGGSGTSVALHTNK
;
A
#
# COMPACT_ATOMS: atom_id res chain seq x y z
N MET A 1 -15.08 9.94 -5.01
CA MET A 1 -15.32 9.89 -3.58
C MET A 1 -14.23 9.15 -2.81
N PHE A 2 -13.99 7.82 -2.97
CA PHE A 2 -12.89 7.11 -2.29
C PHE A 2 -11.50 7.69 -2.56
N HIS A 3 -11.24 8.15 -3.77
CA HIS A 3 -9.96 8.77 -4.15
C HIS A 3 -9.58 9.99 -3.28
N THR A 4 -10.55 10.71 -2.75
CA THR A 4 -10.28 11.90 -1.94
C THR A 4 -9.64 11.56 -0.59
N ILE A 5 -9.84 10.34 -0.07
CA ILE A 5 -9.21 9.86 1.15
C ILE A 5 -7.67 9.88 1.01
N PHE A 6 -7.17 9.40 -0.12
CA PHE A 6 -5.74 9.27 -0.38
C PHE A 6 -5.05 10.58 -0.81
N GLN A 7 -5.82 11.63 -1.09
CA GLN A 7 -5.29 12.95 -1.50
C GLN A 7 -5.06 13.90 -0.33
N GLN A 8 -5.36 13.48 0.89
CA GLN A 8 -5.26 14.32 2.07
C GLN A 8 -3.80 14.61 2.47
N PRO A 9 -3.53 15.78 3.08
CA PRO A 9 -2.18 16.22 3.39
C PRO A 9 -1.51 15.47 4.55
N ASP A 10 -2.27 14.96 5.49
CA ASP A 10 -1.79 14.30 6.71
C ASP A 10 -2.71 13.15 7.15
N ALA A 11 -2.26 12.39 8.15
CA ALA A 11 -2.97 11.23 8.67
C ALA A 11 -4.34 11.59 9.27
N ASP A 12 -4.43 12.68 10.02
CA ASP A 12 -5.68 13.10 10.67
C ASP A 12 -6.73 13.49 9.62
N ALA A 13 -6.32 14.22 8.58
CA ALA A 13 -7.19 14.56 7.46
C ALA A 13 -7.63 13.33 6.67
N VAL A 14 -6.76 12.32 6.49
CA VAL A 14 -7.12 11.02 5.87
C VAL A 14 -8.20 10.34 6.68
N TRP A 15 -8.02 10.20 7.99
CA TRP A 15 -9.00 9.56 8.87
C TRP A 15 -10.33 10.31 8.93
N LYS A 16 -10.27 11.64 8.97
CA LYS A 16 -11.48 12.48 8.94
C LYS A 16 -12.24 12.27 7.63
N GLN A 17 -11.57 12.36 6.49
CA GLN A 17 -12.19 12.17 5.18
C GLN A 17 -12.77 10.76 5.03
N ALA A 18 -12.09 9.75 5.55
CA ALA A 18 -12.57 8.38 5.51
C ALA A 18 -13.89 8.21 6.31
N ARG A 19 -13.98 8.79 7.50
CA ARG A 19 -15.23 8.78 8.29
C ARG A 19 -16.36 9.51 7.59
N GLU A 20 -16.09 10.63 6.91
CA GLU A 20 -17.09 11.34 6.11
C GLU A 20 -17.61 10.48 4.94
N VAL A 21 -16.72 9.70 4.31
CA VAL A 21 -17.09 8.75 3.26
C VAL A 21 -17.95 7.62 3.82
N VAL A 22 -17.61 7.06 4.99
CA VAL A 22 -18.43 6.03 5.67
C VAL A 22 -19.80 6.58 6.00
N ALA A 23 -19.89 7.77 6.59
CA ALA A 23 -21.16 8.42 6.93
C ALA A 23 -22.04 8.63 5.68
N PHE A 24 -21.46 9.07 4.58
CA PHE A 24 -22.18 9.19 3.32
C PHE A 24 -22.67 7.83 2.78
N CYS A 25 -21.87 6.77 2.91
CA CYS A 25 -22.28 5.43 2.51
C CYS A 25 -23.41 4.91 3.40
N GLN A 26 -23.41 5.26 4.70
CA GLN A 26 -24.44 4.84 5.64
C GLN A 26 -25.84 5.32 5.22
N GLU A 27 -25.94 6.53 4.66
CA GLU A 27 -27.21 7.06 4.17
C GLU A 27 -27.72 6.35 2.90
N LYS A 28 -26.82 5.91 2.03
CA LYS A 28 -27.17 5.39 0.70
C LYS A 28 -27.11 3.88 0.58
N CYS A 29 -26.14 3.26 1.22
CA CYS A 29 -25.84 1.83 1.12
C CYS A 29 -25.26 1.32 2.44
N PRO A 30 -26.08 1.07 3.48
CA PRO A 30 -25.62 0.68 4.81
C PRO A 30 -24.66 -0.53 4.82
N GLN A 31 -24.96 -1.55 4.03
CA GLN A 31 -24.10 -2.74 3.91
C GLN A 31 -22.67 -2.43 3.43
N VAL A 32 -22.54 -1.43 2.56
CA VAL A 32 -21.21 -0.97 2.09
C VAL A 32 -20.50 -0.18 3.17
N ALA A 33 -21.24 0.59 3.96
CA ALA A 33 -20.68 1.35 5.07
C ALA A 33 -20.15 0.41 6.15
N ASP A 34 -20.90 -0.61 6.54
CA ASP A 34 -20.48 -1.60 7.53
C ASP A 34 -19.21 -2.33 7.09
N TYR A 35 -19.16 -2.79 5.84
CA TYR A 35 -17.98 -3.42 5.28
C TYR A 35 -16.76 -2.47 5.22
N LEU A 36 -17.00 -1.20 4.84
CA LEU A 36 -15.94 -0.21 4.78
C LEU A 36 -15.41 0.13 6.17
N GLU A 37 -16.28 0.24 7.17
CA GLU A 37 -15.90 0.52 8.55
C GLU A 37 -15.04 -0.60 9.13
N GLU A 38 -15.41 -1.85 8.89
CA GLU A 38 -14.62 -3.03 9.28
C GLU A 38 -13.23 -3.04 8.62
N ALA A 39 -13.15 -2.71 7.33
CA ALA A 39 -11.91 -2.69 6.57
C ALA A 39 -11.08 -1.41 6.77
N LEU A 40 -11.62 -0.38 7.42
CA LEU A 40 -11.03 0.96 7.45
C LEU A 40 -9.64 0.98 8.08
N HIS A 41 -9.44 0.22 9.14
CA HIS A 41 -8.16 0.15 9.84
C HIS A 41 -7.05 -0.41 8.95
N ASP A 42 -7.33 -1.48 8.22
CA ASP A 42 -6.38 -2.11 7.29
C ASP A 42 -6.13 -1.21 6.07
N LEU A 43 -7.21 -0.62 5.55
CA LEU A 43 -7.15 0.29 4.40
C LEU A 43 -6.27 1.52 4.68
N LEU A 44 -6.32 2.05 5.90
CA LEU A 44 -5.59 3.25 6.31
C LEU A 44 -4.30 2.95 7.07
N ALA A 45 -3.87 1.69 7.17
CA ALA A 45 -2.64 1.28 7.86
C ALA A 45 -1.38 2.01 7.32
N PHE A 46 -1.40 2.46 6.06
CA PHE A 46 -0.31 3.24 5.48
C PHE A 46 -0.07 4.59 6.18
N THR A 47 -1.07 5.14 6.89
CA THR A 47 -0.95 6.40 7.63
C THR A 47 0.03 6.30 8.81
N ASN A 48 0.32 5.09 9.28
CA ASN A 48 1.33 4.83 10.30
C ASN A 48 2.77 5.00 9.79
N ALA A 49 2.96 5.07 8.46
CA ALA A 49 4.25 5.31 7.85
C ALA A 49 4.49 6.81 7.59
N PRO A 50 5.74 7.25 7.46
CA PRO A 50 6.05 8.62 7.04
C PRO A 50 5.41 8.95 5.68
N LYS A 51 4.85 10.15 5.54
CA LYS A 51 4.16 10.59 4.32
C LYS A 51 4.98 10.40 3.04
N ALA A 52 6.29 10.55 3.11
CA ALA A 52 7.20 10.39 1.97
C ALA A 52 7.12 8.99 1.31
N VAL A 53 6.61 7.99 2.02
CA VAL A 53 6.49 6.61 1.53
C VAL A 53 5.04 6.18 1.25
N TRP A 54 4.05 6.99 1.57
CA TRP A 54 2.63 6.65 1.43
C TRP A 54 2.28 6.12 0.04
N THR A 55 2.60 6.89 -1.02
CA THR A 55 2.32 6.48 -2.40
C THR A 55 2.99 5.17 -2.80
N LYS A 56 4.07 4.81 -2.13
CA LYS A 56 4.80 3.57 -2.38
C LYS A 56 4.24 2.39 -1.60
N VAL A 57 3.64 2.65 -0.45
CA VAL A 57 3.01 1.63 0.40
C VAL A 57 1.63 1.25 -0.14
N TRP A 58 0.79 2.23 -0.49
CA TRP A 58 -0.55 1.94 -1.00
C TRP A 58 -0.60 1.55 -2.47
N SER A 59 0.45 1.91 -3.25
CA SER A 59 0.47 1.70 -4.69
C SER A 59 0.99 0.31 -5.05
N ASN A 60 0.25 -0.41 -5.86
CA ASN A 60 0.64 -1.69 -6.44
C ASN A 60 1.22 -1.55 -7.86
N ASN A 61 1.56 -0.33 -8.29
CA ASN A 61 2.09 -0.05 -9.63
C ASN A 61 3.22 -0.99 -10.10
N PRO A 62 4.22 -1.36 -9.25
CA PRO A 62 5.25 -2.32 -9.66
C PRO A 62 4.66 -3.69 -10.02
N THR A 63 3.71 -4.17 -9.21
CA THR A 63 3.03 -5.45 -9.44
C THR A 63 2.14 -5.40 -10.68
N GLU A 64 1.44 -4.30 -10.90
CA GLU A 64 0.63 -4.11 -12.10
C GLU A 64 1.49 -4.09 -13.38
N ARG A 65 2.65 -3.43 -13.34
CA ARG A 65 3.60 -3.44 -14.45
C ARG A 65 4.12 -4.85 -14.73
N LEU A 66 4.48 -5.59 -13.68
CA LEU A 66 4.91 -6.97 -13.78
C LEU A 66 3.81 -7.86 -14.38
N ASN A 67 2.60 -7.77 -13.88
CA ASN A 67 1.46 -8.53 -14.40
C ASN A 67 1.16 -8.21 -15.87
N ARG A 68 1.30 -6.94 -16.26
CA ARG A 68 1.14 -6.52 -17.66
C ARG A 68 2.22 -7.15 -18.54
N GLU A 69 3.47 -7.20 -18.09
CA GLU A 69 4.55 -7.80 -18.84
C GLU A 69 4.39 -9.33 -18.96
N ILE A 70 4.00 -10.01 -17.88
CA ILE A 70 3.67 -11.43 -17.93
C ILE A 70 2.55 -11.67 -18.94
N ARG A 71 1.47 -10.92 -18.87
CA ARG A 71 0.34 -11.04 -19.80
C ARG A 71 0.78 -10.81 -21.23
N ARG A 72 1.54 -9.75 -21.50
CA ARG A 72 2.06 -9.46 -22.85
C ARG A 72 2.84 -10.63 -23.43
N ARG A 73 3.70 -11.30 -22.63
CA ARG A 73 4.51 -12.44 -23.08
C ARG A 73 3.65 -13.71 -23.25
N THR A 74 2.70 -13.95 -22.38
CA THR A 74 1.79 -15.10 -22.49
C THR A 74 0.83 -14.97 -23.67
N ASP A 75 0.35 -13.78 -23.96
CA ASP A 75 -0.55 -13.51 -25.11
C ASP A 75 0.15 -13.76 -26.45
N VAL A 76 1.44 -13.45 -26.55
CA VAL A 76 2.24 -13.73 -27.77
C VAL A 76 2.36 -15.23 -28.04
N VAL A 77 2.50 -16.06 -27.01
CA VAL A 77 2.56 -17.52 -27.13
C VAL A 77 1.20 -18.11 -27.47
N GLY A 78 0.13 -17.54 -26.90
CA GLY A 78 -1.27 -17.93 -27.12
C GLY A 78 -1.63 -19.24 -26.45
N ILE A 79 -1.21 -20.39 -27.02
CA ILE A 79 -1.55 -21.73 -26.52
C ILE A 79 -0.31 -22.40 -25.93
N PHE A 80 -0.43 -22.86 -24.68
CA PHE A 80 0.63 -23.59 -24.00
C PHE A 80 0.38 -25.10 -24.05
N PRO A 81 1.39 -25.93 -24.35
CA PRO A 81 1.23 -27.36 -24.44
C PRO A 81 0.95 -28.01 -23.07
N ASN A 82 1.46 -27.44 -22.01
CA ASN A 82 1.29 -27.93 -20.64
C ASN A 82 1.54 -26.82 -19.62
N ARG A 83 1.22 -27.10 -18.34
CA ARG A 83 1.43 -26.19 -17.21
C ARG A 83 2.92 -25.81 -17.03
N ASP A 84 3.82 -26.75 -17.23
CA ASP A 84 5.27 -26.53 -17.03
C ASP A 84 5.84 -25.50 -18.02
N ALA A 85 5.27 -25.46 -19.24
CA ALA A 85 5.64 -24.46 -20.22
C ALA A 85 5.23 -23.04 -19.77
N VAL A 86 4.04 -22.90 -19.15
CA VAL A 86 3.61 -21.62 -18.54
C VAL A 86 4.53 -21.24 -17.39
N VAL A 87 4.81 -22.16 -16.49
CA VAL A 87 5.68 -21.91 -15.32
C VAL A 87 7.07 -21.48 -15.76
N ARG A 88 7.63 -22.14 -16.78
CA ARG A 88 8.96 -21.77 -17.33
C ARG A 88 8.96 -20.36 -17.93
N LEU A 89 7.94 -20.00 -18.72
CA LEU A 89 7.85 -18.67 -19.29
C LEU A 89 7.71 -17.59 -18.22
N VAL A 90 6.77 -17.79 -17.29
CA VAL A 90 6.54 -16.84 -16.18
C VAL A 90 7.79 -16.73 -15.31
N GLY A 91 8.45 -17.85 -15.00
CA GLY A 91 9.70 -17.87 -14.25
C GLY A 91 10.82 -17.10 -14.94
N ALA A 92 10.96 -17.22 -16.27
CA ALA A 92 11.94 -16.45 -17.05
C ALA A 92 11.65 -14.94 -17.00
N VAL A 93 10.37 -14.54 -17.13
CA VAL A 93 9.96 -13.13 -17.03
C VAL A 93 10.25 -12.57 -15.63
N LEU A 94 9.98 -13.36 -14.58
CA LEU A 94 10.28 -12.96 -13.20
C LEU A 94 11.78 -12.80 -12.94
N ALA A 95 12.61 -13.71 -13.47
CA ALA A 95 14.06 -13.63 -13.35
C ALA A 95 14.61 -12.38 -14.07
N GLU A 96 14.19 -12.14 -15.31
CA GLU A 96 14.54 -10.94 -16.08
C GLU A 96 14.17 -9.65 -15.32
N GLN A 97 12.93 -9.61 -14.78
CA GLN A 97 12.46 -8.45 -14.03
C GLN A 97 13.21 -8.27 -12.70
N HIS A 98 13.61 -9.37 -12.05
CA HIS A 98 14.43 -9.32 -10.84
C HIS A 98 15.80 -8.71 -11.12
N ASP A 99 16.45 -9.12 -12.19
CA ASP A 99 17.76 -8.59 -12.62
C ASP A 99 17.65 -7.10 -12.95
N ASP A 100 16.59 -6.69 -13.64
CA ASP A 100 16.31 -5.28 -13.93
C ASP A 100 16.13 -4.47 -12.63
N TRP A 101 15.41 -5.00 -11.65
CA TRP A 101 15.19 -4.31 -10.37
C TRP A 101 16.46 -4.18 -9.53
N ILE A 102 17.36 -5.14 -9.59
CA ILE A 102 18.66 -5.06 -8.91
C ILE A 102 19.52 -3.93 -9.52
N GLN A 103 19.45 -3.75 -10.84
CA GLN A 103 20.26 -2.76 -11.57
C GLN A 103 19.64 -1.36 -11.55
N GLN A 104 18.34 -1.24 -11.40
CA GLN A 104 17.64 0.06 -11.41
C GLN A 104 17.73 0.79 -10.05
N LYS A 105 17.32 2.07 -10.07
CA LYS A 105 17.17 2.85 -8.83
C LYS A 105 16.19 2.14 -7.88
N ARG A 106 16.57 2.04 -6.62
CA ARG A 106 15.74 1.46 -5.57
C ARG A 106 14.38 2.13 -5.52
N TYR A 107 13.32 1.36 -5.34
CA TYR A 107 11.95 1.85 -5.23
C TYR A 107 11.77 2.80 -4.04
N MET A 108 12.46 2.53 -2.93
CA MET A 108 12.58 3.42 -1.77
C MET A 108 14.04 3.74 -1.49
N SER A 109 14.35 4.97 -1.09
CA SER A 109 15.68 5.34 -0.62
C SER A 109 15.98 4.64 0.71
N LEU A 110 17.26 4.40 1.00
CA LEU A 110 17.66 3.82 2.29
C LEU A 110 17.23 4.69 3.46
N THR A 111 17.38 6.00 3.32
CA THR A 111 16.95 6.98 4.33
C THR A 111 15.45 6.88 4.62
N SER A 112 14.61 6.76 3.57
CA SER A 112 13.16 6.58 3.76
C SER A 112 12.82 5.26 4.46
N LEU A 113 13.56 4.19 4.17
CA LEU A 113 13.39 2.89 4.82
C LEU A 113 13.79 2.93 6.29
N GLU A 114 14.91 3.57 6.62
CA GLU A 114 15.37 3.75 8.01
C GLU A 114 14.37 4.58 8.82
N GLN A 115 13.88 5.69 8.27
CA GLN A 115 12.85 6.51 8.90
C GLN A 115 11.57 5.71 9.16
N THR A 116 11.11 4.96 8.17
CA THR A 116 9.91 4.11 8.29
C THR A 116 10.11 3.04 9.36
N LYS A 117 11.27 2.38 9.38
CA LYS A 117 11.61 1.37 10.38
C LYS A 117 11.61 1.96 11.78
N THR A 118 12.19 3.15 11.97
CA THR A 118 12.22 3.83 13.27
C THR A 118 10.81 4.15 13.76
N VAL A 119 9.97 4.71 12.92
CA VAL A 119 8.57 5.04 13.27
C VAL A 119 7.79 3.77 13.63
N LEU A 120 7.87 2.72 12.82
CA LEU A 120 7.15 1.47 13.08
C LEU A 120 7.65 0.74 14.34
N LEU A 121 8.93 0.81 14.65
CA LEU A 121 9.47 0.23 15.89
C LEU A 121 8.99 1.02 17.12
N GLN A 122 8.92 2.34 17.05
CA GLN A 122 8.37 3.17 18.12
C GLN A 122 6.89 2.84 18.36
N THR A 123 6.09 2.71 17.32
CA THR A 123 4.67 2.34 17.44
C THR A 123 4.50 0.98 18.13
N ARG A 124 5.28 -0.04 17.76
CA ARG A 124 5.21 -1.37 18.39
C ARG A 124 5.57 -1.35 19.89
N VAL A 125 6.55 -0.56 20.28
CA VAL A 125 6.94 -0.43 21.71
C VAL A 125 5.81 0.19 22.54
N PHE A 126 5.02 1.09 21.95
CA PHE A 126 3.85 1.65 22.65
C PHE A 126 2.71 0.64 22.76
N ASP A 127 2.48 -0.19 21.74
CA ASP A 127 1.44 -1.22 21.77
C ASP A 127 1.75 -2.35 22.76
N GLU A 128 3.03 -2.75 22.88
CA GLU A 128 3.46 -3.81 23.82
C GLU A 128 3.47 -3.35 25.29
N ASN A 129 3.64 -2.07 25.56
CA ASN A 129 3.66 -1.53 26.93
C ASN A 129 2.27 -1.14 27.46
N GLY A 130 1.21 -1.52 26.79
CA GLY A 130 -0.15 -1.57 27.32
C GLY A 130 -0.77 -0.24 27.69
N GLY A 131 -1.63 0.25 26.87
CA GLY A 131 -2.83 0.86 27.34
C GLY A 131 -2.80 2.34 27.66
N SER A 132 -3.72 2.97 27.10
CA SER A 132 -4.24 4.32 27.34
C SER A 132 -3.71 5.36 26.36
N GLY A 133 -4.60 5.70 25.45
CA GLY A 133 -4.34 6.65 24.38
C GLY A 133 -3.88 8.00 24.89
N THR A 134 -2.91 8.52 24.20
CA THR A 134 -2.79 9.95 24.04
C THR A 134 -2.15 10.20 22.67
N SER A 135 -2.94 10.76 21.80
CA SER A 135 -2.52 11.27 20.50
C SER A 135 -1.40 12.29 20.72
N VAL A 136 -0.18 11.93 20.37
CA VAL A 136 0.93 12.88 20.36
C VAL A 136 0.97 13.53 18.97
N ALA A 137 0.46 14.74 18.89
CA ALA A 137 0.65 15.64 17.76
C ALA A 137 2.16 15.91 17.60
N LEU A 138 2.76 15.38 16.55
CA LEU A 138 4.10 15.76 16.15
C LEU A 138 4.05 17.16 15.47
N HIS A 139 4.28 18.17 16.26
CA HIS A 139 4.70 19.49 15.77
C HIS A 139 6.12 19.37 15.26
N THR A 140 6.27 19.31 13.95
CA THR A 140 7.56 19.59 13.30
C THR A 140 7.70 21.09 13.13
N ASN A 141 8.51 21.68 13.97
CA ASN A 141 8.96 23.04 13.83
C ASN A 141 10.24 23.07 12.96
N LYS A 142 10.18 23.88 11.89
CA LYS A 142 11.23 24.33 10.95
C LYS A 142 11.80 23.33 9.97
#